data_dbb78275a36fd58d8fa4ae329966dc63
#
_entry.id   dbb78275a36fd58d8fa4ae329966dc63
#
_cell.length_a   1.000
_cell.length_b   1.000
_cell.length_c   1.000
_cell.angle_alpha   90.00
_cell.angle_beta   90.00
_cell.angle_gamma   90.00
#
_symmetry.space_group_name_H-M   'P 1'
#
loop_
_entity.id
_entity.type
_entity.pdbx_description
1 polymer ?
#
loop_
_entity_poly.entity_id
_entity_poly.type
_entity_poly.pdbx_seq_one_letter_code
_entity_poly.pdbx_strand_id
1 'polypeptide(L)'
;MTDGIILISGSNSKKRRNLMVKTVERIMRHNTILITIGYECGVDPLSYRDGIDWLLESFRYLEAPKRTLIIIDDIVPFIDTTKGYLCPILLELYKEKGVRLVVGTSRVSSEYTSPHIRSLCSTIISTRVYSEMQSKLLFGRKGAESLEDNEYLMKRNGKITKGTLSECLKL
;
A
#
# COMPACT_ATOMS: atom_id res chain seq x y z
N MET A 1 -13.88 4.22 -11.25
CA MET A 1 -12.76 3.58 -10.53
C MET A 1 -12.42 4.46 -9.37
N THR A 2 -12.56 3.98 -8.15
CA THR A 2 -12.24 4.75 -6.95
C THR A 2 -10.73 4.94 -6.90
N ASP A 3 -10.30 6.15 -7.21
CA ASP A 3 -8.94 6.59 -6.96
C ASP A 3 -8.75 6.58 -5.43
N GLY A 4 -7.67 5.98 -4.96
CA GLY A 4 -7.47 5.84 -3.52
C GLY A 4 -6.20 5.11 -3.17
N ILE A 5 -6.03 4.84 -1.88
CA ILE A 5 -4.87 4.14 -1.35
C ILE A 5 -5.12 2.64 -1.39
N ILE A 6 -4.15 1.90 -1.92
CA ILE A 6 -4.12 0.43 -1.87
C ILE A 6 -3.04 0.03 -0.87
N LEU A 7 -3.42 -0.58 0.22
CA LEU A 7 -2.50 -1.12 1.22
C LEU A 7 -2.21 -2.59 0.93
N ILE A 8 -0.93 -2.94 0.82
CA ILE A 8 -0.47 -4.31 0.59
C ILE A 8 0.38 -4.76 1.76
N SER A 9 -0.02 -5.84 2.42
CA SER A 9 0.71 -6.40 3.55
C SER A 9 1.12 -7.85 3.32
N GLY A 10 2.02 -8.33 4.14
CA GLY A 10 2.46 -9.72 4.15
C GLY A 10 3.78 -9.92 4.86
N SER A 11 3.91 -11.06 5.54
CA SER A 11 5.11 -11.42 6.30
C SER A 11 6.34 -11.69 5.43
N ASN A 12 6.13 -12.06 4.16
CA ASN A 12 7.20 -12.33 3.21
C ASN A 12 7.38 -11.15 2.25
N SER A 13 8.53 -10.48 2.31
CA SER A 13 8.83 -9.30 1.50
C SER A 13 8.79 -9.58 -0.01
N LYS A 14 9.32 -10.72 -0.46
CA LYS A 14 9.34 -11.10 -1.89
C LYS A 14 7.91 -11.29 -2.42
N LYS A 15 7.04 -11.95 -1.64
CA LYS A 15 5.63 -12.15 -2.03
C LYS A 15 4.86 -10.83 -2.01
N ARG A 16 5.09 -9.99 -1.00
CA ARG A 16 4.50 -8.66 -0.92
C ARG A 16 4.89 -7.82 -2.13
N ARG A 17 6.17 -7.75 -2.49
CA ARG A 17 6.65 -7.03 -3.67
C ARG A 17 6.06 -7.57 -4.97
N ASN A 18 5.99 -8.89 -5.15
CA ASN A 18 5.34 -9.49 -6.31
C ASN A 18 3.86 -9.06 -6.42
N LEU A 19 3.16 -9.05 -5.30
CA LEU A 19 1.77 -8.58 -5.26
C LEU A 19 1.66 -7.09 -5.59
N MET A 20 2.62 -6.27 -5.14
CA MET A 20 2.69 -4.84 -5.49
C MET A 20 2.89 -4.64 -6.99
N VAL A 21 3.83 -5.36 -7.61
CA VAL A 21 4.08 -5.31 -9.06
C VAL A 21 2.80 -5.64 -9.83
N LYS A 22 2.15 -6.76 -9.52
CA LYS A 22 0.88 -7.15 -10.18
C LYS A 22 -0.24 -6.13 -9.97
N THR A 23 -0.28 -5.51 -8.80
CA THR A 23 -1.24 -4.44 -8.52
C THR A 23 -0.98 -3.24 -9.40
N VAL A 24 0.28 -2.82 -9.50
CA VAL A 24 0.72 -1.69 -10.33
C VAL A 24 0.43 -1.96 -11.80
N GLU A 25 0.83 -3.11 -12.33
CA GLU A 25 0.54 -3.51 -13.72
C GLU A 25 -0.96 -3.43 -14.05
N ARG A 26 -1.81 -3.77 -13.07
CA ARG A 26 -3.26 -3.76 -13.26
C ARG A 26 -3.88 -2.36 -13.25
N ILE A 27 -3.33 -1.44 -12.45
CA ILE A 27 -3.89 -0.09 -12.30
C ILE A 27 -3.18 0.96 -13.15
N MET A 28 -1.95 0.68 -13.60
CA MET A 28 -1.19 1.58 -14.43
C MET A 28 -1.84 1.73 -15.81
N ARG A 29 -1.92 2.96 -16.28
CA ARG A 29 -2.45 3.31 -17.61
C ARG A 29 -1.39 4.07 -18.39
N HIS A 30 -1.57 4.16 -19.70
CA HIS A 30 -0.74 5.02 -20.55
C HIS A 30 -0.70 6.45 -19.98
N ASN A 31 0.47 7.07 -20.01
CA ASN A 31 0.74 8.42 -19.51
C ASN A 31 0.56 8.57 -17.97
N THR A 32 0.80 7.51 -17.20
CA THR A 32 0.87 7.60 -15.75
C THR A 32 2.29 7.97 -15.33
N ILE A 33 2.43 9.02 -14.52
CA ILE A 33 3.70 9.34 -13.84
C ILE A 33 3.86 8.35 -12.70
N LEU A 34 4.95 7.59 -12.72
CA LEU A 34 5.26 6.60 -11.70
C LEU A 34 6.39 7.12 -10.82
N ILE A 35 6.15 7.13 -9.51
CA ILE A 35 7.14 7.49 -8.49
C ILE A 35 7.26 6.32 -7.54
N THR A 36 8.49 5.85 -7.32
CA THR A 36 8.76 4.72 -6.42
C THR A 36 9.65 5.17 -5.27
N ILE A 37 9.33 4.72 -4.07
CA ILE A 37 10.08 5.01 -2.84
C ILE A 37 10.46 3.67 -2.21
N GLY A 38 11.78 3.47 -2.08
CA GLY A 38 12.33 2.26 -1.46
C GLY A 38 12.18 0.98 -2.28
N TYR A 39 11.77 1.07 -3.57
CA TYR A 39 11.54 -0.09 -4.42
C TYR A 39 11.98 0.12 -5.86
N GLU A 40 12.79 -0.81 -6.38
CA GLU A 40 13.20 -0.85 -7.79
C GLU A 40 12.14 -1.55 -8.64
N CYS A 41 11.47 -0.81 -9.50
CA CYS A 41 10.55 -1.35 -10.50
C CYS A 41 10.92 -0.94 -11.94
N GLY A 42 12.24 -0.87 -12.23
CA GLY A 42 12.76 -0.42 -13.52
C GLY A 42 12.82 1.10 -13.69
N VAL A 43 12.58 1.85 -12.61
CA VAL A 43 12.75 3.31 -12.51
C VAL A 43 13.69 3.55 -11.34
N ASP A 44 14.53 4.58 -11.39
CA ASP A 44 15.41 4.93 -10.28
C ASP A 44 14.59 5.20 -9.01
N PRO A 45 14.71 4.38 -7.96
CA PRO A 45 13.92 4.55 -6.75
C PRO A 45 14.51 5.69 -5.93
N LEU A 46 13.65 6.52 -5.37
CA LEU A 46 14.05 7.40 -4.28
C LEU A 46 14.41 6.56 -3.05
N SER A 47 15.48 6.92 -2.37
CA SER A 47 15.73 6.36 -1.04
C SER A 47 14.57 6.72 -0.11
N TYR A 48 14.40 5.99 1.00
CA TYR A 48 13.34 6.33 1.96
C TYR A 48 13.49 7.76 2.50
N ARG A 49 14.73 8.22 2.71
CA ARG A 49 15.00 9.57 3.19
C ARG A 49 14.60 10.62 2.15
N ASP A 50 15.11 10.47 0.94
CA ASP A 50 14.81 11.40 -0.16
C ASP A 50 13.31 11.36 -0.49
N GLY A 51 12.68 10.19 -0.38
CA GLY A 51 11.25 10.02 -0.57
C GLY A 51 10.40 10.73 0.48
N ILE A 52 10.81 10.74 1.75
CA ILE A 52 10.14 11.49 2.82
C ILE A 52 10.27 13.00 2.55
N ASP A 53 11.46 13.47 2.26
CA ASP A 53 11.73 14.87 1.97
C ASP A 53 10.95 15.32 0.73
N TRP A 54 10.95 14.50 -0.32
CA TRP A 54 10.17 14.74 -1.52
C TRP A 54 8.65 14.79 -1.25
N LEU A 55 8.12 13.87 -0.44
CA LEU A 55 6.71 13.86 -0.06
C LEU A 55 6.32 15.13 0.71
N LEU A 56 7.18 15.57 1.64
CA LEU A 56 6.96 16.77 2.44
C LEU A 56 7.01 18.05 1.59
N GLU A 57 7.95 18.14 0.65
CA GLU A 57 8.07 19.27 -0.27
C GLU A 57 6.95 19.27 -1.30
N SER A 58 6.68 18.14 -1.92
CA SER A 58 5.65 18.01 -2.94
C SER A 58 4.26 18.35 -2.39
N PHE A 59 4.04 18.14 -1.10
CA PHE A 59 2.82 18.55 -0.43
C PHE A 59 2.57 20.07 -0.52
N ARG A 60 3.63 20.87 -0.45
CA ARG A 60 3.52 22.34 -0.49
C ARG A 60 3.27 22.89 -1.88
N TYR A 61 3.76 22.24 -2.94
CA TYR A 61 3.88 22.82 -4.27
C TYR A 61 3.19 22.08 -5.41
N LEU A 62 2.75 20.82 -5.20
CA LEU A 62 2.23 20.02 -6.31
C LEU A 62 0.73 20.20 -6.52
N GLU A 63 0.39 20.82 -7.64
CA GLU A 63 -0.72 20.36 -8.44
C GLU A 63 -0.33 19.01 -9.07
N ALA A 64 -0.55 17.91 -8.36
CA ALA A 64 -0.21 16.60 -8.89
C ALA A 64 -1.00 16.36 -10.18
N PRO A 65 -0.34 16.02 -11.28
CA PRO A 65 -1.04 15.68 -12.51
C PRO A 65 -2.07 14.58 -12.21
N LYS A 66 -3.25 14.66 -12.80
CA LYS A 66 -4.40 13.74 -12.58
C LYS A 66 -4.10 12.24 -12.77
N ARG A 67 -2.85 11.86 -13.06
CA ARG A 67 -2.41 10.48 -13.35
C ARG A 67 -1.09 10.15 -12.69
N THR A 68 -0.92 10.55 -11.44
CA THR A 68 0.27 10.18 -10.67
C THR A 68 -0.01 8.93 -9.85
N LEU A 69 0.89 7.96 -9.91
CA LEU A 69 0.91 6.75 -9.11
C LEU A 69 2.19 6.76 -8.26
N ILE A 70 2.04 6.74 -6.96
CA ILE A 70 3.14 6.65 -6.01
C ILE A 70 3.16 5.25 -5.41
N ILE A 71 4.32 4.61 -5.42
CA ILE A 71 4.55 3.31 -4.81
C ILE A 71 5.51 3.51 -3.63
N ILE A 72 5.09 3.07 -2.46
CA ILE A 72 5.92 3.03 -1.26
C ILE A 72 6.10 1.56 -0.87
N ASP A 73 7.31 1.02 -0.96
CA ASP A 73 7.56 -0.41 -0.68
C ASP A 73 7.21 -0.79 0.75
N ASP A 74 7.56 0.05 1.71
CA ASP A 74 7.23 -0.16 3.11
C ASP A 74 6.99 1.17 3.84
N ILE A 75 5.85 1.30 4.52
CA ILE A 75 5.53 2.49 5.31
C ILE A 75 6.20 2.48 6.69
N VAL A 76 6.74 1.35 7.13
CA VAL A 76 7.38 1.22 8.45
C VAL A 76 8.48 2.25 8.67
N PRO A 77 9.44 2.45 7.75
CA PRO A 77 10.46 3.48 7.90
C PRO A 77 9.90 4.89 8.06
N PHE A 78 8.77 5.20 7.39
CA PHE A 78 8.12 6.51 7.54
C PHE A 78 7.51 6.69 8.93
N ILE A 79 6.85 5.66 9.44
CA ILE A 79 6.22 5.69 10.76
C ILE A 79 7.31 5.79 11.85
N ASP A 80 8.38 5.00 11.75
CA ASP A 80 9.49 5.00 12.71
C ASP A 80 10.21 6.36 12.72
N THR A 81 10.46 6.96 11.55
CA THR A 81 11.14 8.26 11.42
C THR A 81 10.29 9.41 11.95
N THR A 82 8.99 9.35 11.77
CA THR A 82 8.06 10.43 12.11
C THR A 82 7.32 10.20 13.43
N LYS A 83 7.71 9.17 14.21
CA LYS A 83 7.02 8.76 15.44
C LYS A 83 5.51 8.54 15.26
N GLY A 84 5.12 8.05 14.08
CA GLY A 84 3.74 7.66 13.77
C GLY A 84 2.77 8.78 13.36
N TYR A 85 3.14 10.05 13.48
CA TYR A 85 2.18 11.15 13.28
C TYR A 85 2.04 11.62 11.83
N LEU A 86 3.13 11.68 11.08
CA LEU A 86 3.10 12.27 9.72
C LEU A 86 2.53 11.32 8.66
N CYS A 87 2.68 10.01 8.82
CA CYS A 87 2.23 9.08 7.78
C CYS A 87 0.72 9.12 7.52
N PRO A 88 -0.18 9.06 8.51
CA PRO A 88 -1.61 9.21 8.27
C PRO A 88 -1.97 10.53 7.61
N ILE A 89 -1.39 11.63 8.07
CA ILE A 89 -1.62 12.97 7.50
C ILE A 89 -1.20 13.02 6.03
N LEU A 90 -0.01 12.52 5.70
CA LEU A 90 0.47 12.47 4.32
C LEU A 90 -0.44 11.63 3.42
N LEU A 91 -0.86 10.45 3.89
CA LEU A 91 -1.76 9.57 3.13
C LEU A 91 -3.12 10.25 2.87
N GLU A 92 -3.66 10.96 3.86
CA GLU A 92 -4.91 11.72 3.74
C GLU A 92 -4.80 12.82 2.69
N LEU A 93 -3.72 13.59 2.75
CA LEU A 93 -3.46 14.68 1.83
C LEU A 93 -3.29 14.20 0.37
N TYR A 94 -2.60 13.09 0.16
CA TYR A 94 -2.46 12.51 -1.18
C TYR A 94 -3.78 11.95 -1.70
N LYS A 95 -4.60 11.38 -0.82
CA LYS A 95 -5.96 10.93 -1.18
C LYS A 95 -6.83 12.09 -1.63
N GLU A 96 -6.81 13.22 -0.91
CA GLU A 96 -7.55 14.41 -1.28
C GLU A 96 -7.13 15.02 -2.62
N LYS A 97 -5.85 14.94 -2.95
CA LYS A 97 -5.32 15.39 -4.25
C LYS A 97 -5.66 14.45 -5.42
N GLY A 98 -6.34 13.33 -5.21
CA GLY A 98 -6.68 12.36 -6.24
C GLY A 98 -5.49 11.55 -6.76
N VAL A 99 -4.38 11.53 -6.03
CA VAL A 99 -3.20 10.72 -6.32
C VAL A 99 -3.49 9.26 -5.96
N ARG A 100 -3.05 8.32 -6.78
CA ARG A 100 -3.09 6.90 -6.45
C ARG A 100 -1.86 6.51 -5.67
N LEU A 101 -2.07 5.79 -4.57
CA LEU A 101 -0.99 5.28 -3.73
C LEU A 101 -1.08 3.76 -3.66
N VAL A 102 0.03 3.07 -3.90
CA VAL A 102 0.23 1.67 -3.55
C VAL A 102 1.27 1.62 -2.44
N VAL A 103 0.82 1.19 -1.28
CA VAL A 103 1.61 1.28 -0.05
C VAL A 103 1.82 -0.12 0.51
N GLY A 104 3.08 -0.52 0.64
CA GLY A 104 3.46 -1.75 1.30
C GLY A 104 3.60 -1.59 2.81
N THR A 105 3.43 -2.67 3.56
CA THR A 105 3.82 -2.75 4.97
C THR A 105 4.34 -4.14 5.32
N SER A 106 5.51 -4.17 5.95
CA SER A 106 6.12 -5.39 6.50
C SER A 106 5.58 -5.74 7.88
N ARG A 107 5.00 -4.78 8.59
CA ARG A 107 4.48 -4.94 9.95
C ARG A 107 2.99 -4.63 10.00
N VAL A 108 2.24 -5.57 10.59
CA VAL A 108 0.82 -5.43 10.85
C VAL A 108 0.61 -5.35 12.35
N SER A 109 0.35 -4.16 12.85
CA SER A 109 0.02 -3.89 14.26
C SER A 109 -0.90 -2.69 14.36
N SER A 110 -1.40 -2.39 15.55
CA SER A 110 -2.21 -1.19 15.79
C SER A 110 -1.45 0.11 15.51
N GLU A 111 -0.14 0.09 15.55
CA GLU A 111 0.74 1.23 15.26
C GLU A 111 0.89 1.45 13.75
N TYR A 112 1.32 0.43 13.00
CA TYR A 112 1.63 0.53 11.57
C TYR A 112 0.42 0.42 10.64
N THR A 113 -0.65 -0.20 11.11
CA THR A 113 -1.91 -0.35 10.38
C THR A 113 -3.08 0.09 11.25
N SER A 114 -2.99 1.28 11.82
CA SER A 114 -4.01 1.84 12.70
C SER A 114 -5.39 1.88 12.04
N PRO A 115 -6.49 1.95 12.79
CA PRO A 115 -7.84 2.13 12.23
C PRO A 115 -7.91 3.31 11.28
N HIS A 116 -7.20 4.40 11.60
CA HIS A 116 -7.16 5.59 10.76
C HIS A 116 -6.49 5.31 9.41
N ILE A 117 -5.30 4.71 9.38
CA ILE A 117 -4.63 4.32 8.12
C ILE A 117 -5.54 3.40 7.29
N ARG A 118 -6.17 2.40 7.93
CA ARG A 118 -7.06 1.48 7.20
C ARG A 118 -8.30 2.16 6.63
N SER A 119 -8.83 3.19 7.29
CA SER A 119 -9.99 3.94 6.79
C SER A 119 -9.67 4.77 5.55
N LEU A 120 -8.42 5.15 5.36
CA LEU A 120 -7.95 5.86 4.16
C LEU A 120 -7.82 4.92 2.95
N CYS A 121 -7.69 3.61 3.17
CA CYS A 121 -7.46 2.65 2.11
C CYS A 121 -8.77 2.25 1.41
N SER A 122 -8.84 2.43 0.10
CA SER A 122 -9.93 1.93 -0.73
C SER A 122 -9.88 0.41 -0.92
N THR A 123 -8.67 -0.14 -0.83
CA THR A 123 -8.40 -1.57 -0.98
C THR A 123 -7.29 -2.00 -0.03
N ILE A 124 -7.48 -3.11 0.65
CA ILE A 124 -6.46 -3.76 1.47
C ILE A 124 -6.22 -5.15 0.90
N ILE A 125 -4.98 -5.48 0.59
CA ILE A 125 -4.59 -6.80 0.07
C ILE A 125 -3.51 -7.37 0.98
N SER A 126 -3.59 -8.64 1.32
CA SER A 126 -2.57 -9.30 2.13
C SER A 126 -2.24 -10.69 1.60
N THR A 127 -0.96 -11.00 1.52
CA THR A 127 -0.48 -12.37 1.56
C THR A 127 -0.52 -12.88 3.00
N ARG A 128 0.00 -14.08 3.27
CA ARG A 128 0.01 -14.65 4.63
C ARG A 128 0.60 -13.69 5.66
N VAL A 129 -0.08 -13.56 6.79
CA VAL A 129 0.37 -12.85 8.00
C VAL A 129 0.72 -13.84 9.11
N TYR A 130 1.37 -13.37 10.18
CA TYR A 130 1.87 -14.27 11.23
C TYR A 130 0.81 -14.76 12.22
N SER A 131 -0.31 -14.05 12.39
CA SER A 131 -1.30 -14.38 13.42
C SER A 131 -2.73 -13.98 13.07
N GLU A 132 -3.69 -14.63 13.74
CA GLU A 132 -5.11 -14.24 13.69
C GLU A 132 -5.33 -12.78 14.07
N MET A 133 -4.56 -12.26 15.04
CA MET A 133 -4.68 -10.86 15.46
C MET A 133 -4.38 -9.93 14.30
N GLN A 134 -3.31 -10.20 13.54
CA GLN A 134 -2.97 -9.43 12.35
C GLN A 134 -4.03 -9.51 11.27
N SER A 135 -4.59 -10.72 11.05
CA SER A 135 -5.71 -10.90 10.12
C SER A 135 -6.93 -10.09 10.54
N LYS A 136 -7.30 -10.13 11.82
CA LYS A 136 -8.41 -9.33 12.37
C LYS A 136 -8.14 -7.82 12.27
N LEU A 137 -6.91 -7.37 12.48
CA LEU A 137 -6.56 -5.96 12.30
C LEU A 137 -6.79 -5.48 10.86
N LEU A 138 -6.43 -6.28 9.85
CA LEU A 138 -6.57 -5.88 8.45
C LEU A 138 -8.00 -6.02 7.93
N PHE A 139 -8.63 -7.16 8.23
CA PHE A 139 -9.87 -7.59 7.56
C PHE A 139 -11.09 -7.60 8.48
N GLY A 140 -10.91 -7.45 9.81
CA GLY A 140 -11.97 -7.63 10.79
C GLY A 140 -12.32 -9.11 11.09
N ARG A 141 -11.60 -10.06 10.46
CA ARG A 141 -11.82 -11.51 10.62
C ARG A 141 -10.50 -12.30 10.48
N LYS A 142 -10.54 -13.57 10.85
CA LYS A 142 -9.51 -14.56 10.60
C LYS A 142 -9.42 -14.93 9.11
N GLY A 143 -8.31 -15.53 8.69
CA GLY A 143 -8.11 -16.16 7.39
C GLY A 143 -6.82 -15.79 6.68
N ALA A 144 -6.24 -14.62 6.94
CA ALA A 144 -4.98 -14.25 6.30
C ALA A 144 -3.76 -14.99 6.88
N GLU A 145 -3.83 -15.47 8.12
CA GLU A 145 -2.79 -16.30 8.75
C GLU A 145 -2.70 -17.71 8.20
N SER A 146 -3.79 -18.20 7.60
CA SER A 146 -3.90 -19.55 7.02
C SER A 146 -3.79 -19.58 5.49
N LEU A 147 -3.39 -18.46 4.87
CA LEU A 147 -3.20 -18.41 3.42
C LEU A 147 -2.02 -19.28 2.98
N GLU A 148 -2.22 -19.99 1.89
CA GLU A 148 -1.16 -20.70 1.18
C GLU A 148 -0.19 -19.72 0.51
N ASP A 149 0.95 -20.24 0.07
CA ASP A 149 2.05 -19.44 -0.45
C ASP A 149 1.71 -18.62 -1.69
N ASN A 150 0.75 -19.07 -2.47
CA ASN A 150 0.31 -18.42 -3.71
C ASN A 150 -1.04 -17.68 -3.55
N GLU A 151 -1.56 -17.58 -2.33
CA GLU A 151 -2.87 -16.99 -2.06
C GLU A 151 -2.77 -15.57 -1.50
N TYR A 152 -3.86 -14.82 -1.67
CA TYR A 152 -4.07 -13.52 -1.04
C TYR A 152 -5.50 -13.36 -0.56
N LEU A 153 -5.71 -12.50 0.44
CA LEU A 153 -7.02 -11.90 0.76
C LEU A 153 -7.04 -10.46 0.29
N MET A 154 -8.17 -10.04 -0.24
CA MET A 154 -8.42 -8.66 -0.64
C MET A 154 -9.75 -8.18 -0.03
N LYS A 155 -9.70 -7.01 0.61
CA LYS A 155 -10.89 -6.26 1.08
C LYS A 155 -11.04 -5.02 0.22
N ARG A 156 -12.19 -4.88 -0.44
CA ARG A 156 -12.54 -3.74 -1.26
C ARG A 156 -14.04 -3.45 -1.10
N ASN A 157 -14.40 -2.19 -0.85
CA ASN A 157 -15.80 -1.79 -0.63
C ASN A 157 -16.53 -2.67 0.41
N GLY A 158 -15.84 -3.01 1.50
CA GLY A 158 -16.36 -3.87 2.56
C GLY A 158 -16.40 -5.37 2.23
N LYS A 159 -16.29 -5.76 0.97
CA LYS A 159 -16.28 -7.18 0.54
C LYS A 159 -14.88 -7.77 0.64
N ILE A 160 -14.79 -8.97 1.22
CA ILE A 160 -13.55 -9.73 1.32
C ILE A 160 -13.59 -10.89 0.33
N THR A 161 -12.56 -10.98 -0.51
CA THR A 161 -12.39 -12.05 -1.49
C THR A 161 -11.03 -12.71 -1.30
N LYS A 162 -10.95 -14.01 -1.59
CA LYS A 162 -9.70 -14.78 -1.65
C LYS A 162 -9.37 -15.05 -3.13
N GLY A 163 -8.10 -14.99 -3.48
CA GLY A 163 -7.62 -15.28 -4.82
C GLY A 163 -6.20 -15.85 -4.79
N THR A 164 -5.70 -16.20 -5.95
CA THR A 164 -4.33 -16.72 -6.12
C THR A 164 -3.45 -15.70 -6.84
N LEU A 165 -2.16 -15.69 -6.50
CA LEU A 165 -1.17 -14.80 -7.12
C LEU A 165 -0.92 -15.10 -8.61
N SER A 166 -1.32 -16.29 -9.08
CA SER A 166 -1.27 -16.68 -10.51
C SER A 166 -2.44 -16.11 -11.30
N GLU A 167 -3.57 -15.81 -10.64
CA GLU A 167 -4.72 -15.20 -11.28
C GLU A 167 -4.55 -13.68 -11.38
N CYS A 168 -5.17 -13.09 -12.42
CA CYS A 168 -5.17 -11.66 -12.57
C CYS A 168 -5.96 -11.01 -11.41
N LEU A 169 -5.34 -10.09 -10.67
CA LEU A 169 -6.03 -9.33 -9.62
C LEU A 169 -7.28 -8.66 -10.18
N LYS A 170 -8.45 -8.99 -9.64
CA LYS A 170 -9.73 -8.36 -10.01
C LYS A 170 -9.91 -7.03 -9.25
N LEU A 171 -9.05 -6.06 -9.56
CA LEU A 171 -9.06 -4.70 -8.98
C LEU A 171 -10.12 -3.81 -9.63
#